data_ba34ca324c11bc8eae1b549da4646cfe
#
_entry.id   ba34ca324c11bc8eae1b549da4646cfe
#
_cell.length_a   1.000
_cell.length_b   1.000
_cell.length_c   1.000
_cell.angle_alpha   90.00
_cell.angle_beta   90.00
_cell.angle_gamma   90.00
#
_symmetry.space_group_name_H-M   'P 1'
#
loop_
_entity.id
_entity.type
_entity.pdbx_description
1 polymer ?
#
loop_
_entity_poly.entity_id
_entity_poly.type
_entity_poly.pdbx_seq_one_letter_code
_entity_poly.pdbx_strand_id
1 'polypeptide(L)'
;SIKKVAIALVLATSSASAIAQDVHFTQFTATPLLINPAFTGNNNGLFRASAIYRNQWASVTVPFKTIAVSIDAPLIQDISTDDYLAFGAQFYNDVAGDGNLTNFTGLLSVAYHKFLGASQNKVLSVGMQAGYSQKSFDLSKLYFPDEFLNGGFQPGTSQEYPFLGTKISYYTVNTGISFSHRTSDRFSYTLGVGANNINQPQESFITKKNSEVGLGMRFTGQFGAIWQVGEKFSLRPTALFQSQSTATEIVVGNEFHMIMGNPEFHSIAKALFLGTYYRLDDAALFTFGIDFNGTRLGVSYDYNTSKLKSASNGNGGFEISATFIAPNPLDFARRLVYPCARF
;
A
#
# COMPACT_ATOMS: atom_id res chain seq x y z
N SER A 1 -20.65 34.16 29.36
CA SER A 1 -19.42 34.05 30.12
C SER A 1 -18.27 33.83 29.15
N ILE A 2 -17.26 34.69 29.22
CA ILE A 2 -16.09 34.78 28.32
C ILE A 2 -15.39 33.41 28.17
N LYS A 3 -15.38 32.55 29.18
CA LYS A 3 -14.83 31.20 29.13
C LYS A 3 -15.56 30.27 28.15
N LYS A 4 -16.88 30.39 27.99
CA LYS A 4 -17.67 29.59 27.05
C LYS A 4 -17.44 30.03 25.58
N VAL A 5 -17.20 31.34 25.38
CA VAL A 5 -16.88 31.90 24.06
C VAL A 5 -15.45 31.51 23.66
N ALA A 6 -14.50 31.50 24.60
CA ALA A 6 -13.13 31.07 24.34
C ALA A 6 -13.03 29.56 23.98
N ILE A 7 -13.83 28.72 24.67
CA ILE A 7 -13.89 27.26 24.32
C ILE A 7 -14.54 27.04 22.97
N ALA A 8 -15.59 27.79 22.63
CA ALA A 8 -16.21 27.71 21.28
C ALA A 8 -15.27 28.21 20.16
N LEU A 9 -14.46 29.25 20.48
CA LEU A 9 -13.46 29.76 19.50
C LEU A 9 -12.29 28.76 19.27
N VAL A 10 -11.86 28.06 20.33
CA VAL A 10 -10.82 27.02 20.22
C VAL A 10 -11.34 25.80 19.49
N LEU A 11 -12.61 25.44 19.62
CA LEU A 11 -13.25 24.35 18.86
C LEU A 11 -13.49 24.73 17.37
N ALA A 12 -13.70 26.00 17.06
CA ALA A 12 -13.90 26.48 15.69
C ALA A 12 -12.60 26.60 14.88
N THR A 13 -11.43 26.63 15.52
CA THR A 13 -10.13 26.68 14.82
C THR A 13 -9.51 25.31 14.57
N SER A 14 -10.12 24.24 15.01
CA SER A 14 -9.69 22.87 14.76
C SER A 14 -10.47 22.20 13.63
N SER A 15 -10.89 22.95 12.60
CA SER A 15 -11.20 22.33 11.30
C SER A 15 -9.89 21.86 10.67
N ALA A 16 -9.28 20.84 11.27
CA ALA A 16 -8.29 20.02 10.60
C ALA A 16 -8.99 19.48 9.34
N SER A 17 -8.57 19.94 8.18
CA SER A 17 -8.98 19.34 6.92
C SER A 17 -8.67 17.85 7.04
N ALA A 18 -9.70 17.04 7.27
CA ALA A 18 -9.58 15.58 7.24
C ALA A 18 -9.35 15.22 5.77
N ILE A 19 -8.09 15.28 5.35
CA ILE A 19 -7.68 14.87 4.02
C ILE A 19 -7.62 13.36 4.08
N ALA A 20 -8.54 12.70 3.39
CA ALA A 20 -8.55 11.26 3.26
C ALA A 20 -7.27 10.83 2.54
N GLN A 21 -6.39 10.12 3.23
CA GLN A 21 -5.26 9.43 2.63
C GLN A 21 -5.77 8.15 1.96
N ASP A 22 -5.14 7.79 0.84
CA ASP A 22 -5.34 6.47 0.24
C ASP A 22 -4.86 5.36 1.19
N VAL A 23 -5.39 4.15 0.98
CA VAL A 23 -5.02 2.96 1.76
C VAL A 23 -3.50 2.73 1.72
N HIS A 24 -2.91 2.54 2.89
CA HIS A 24 -1.51 2.21 3.06
C HIS A 24 -1.33 1.02 4.01
N PHE A 25 -0.26 0.25 3.82
CA PHE A 25 0.08 -0.90 4.63
C PHE A 25 1.48 -0.77 5.23
N THR A 26 1.66 -1.30 6.42
CA THR A 26 2.98 -1.44 7.03
C THR A 26 3.83 -2.45 6.26
N GLN A 27 3.21 -3.56 5.85
CA GLN A 27 3.83 -4.54 4.97
C GLN A 27 3.66 -4.16 3.50
N PHE A 28 4.08 -2.94 3.12
CA PHE A 28 3.91 -2.41 1.77
C PHE A 28 4.61 -3.27 0.70
N THR A 29 5.59 -4.07 1.07
CA THR A 29 6.24 -5.04 0.17
C THR A 29 5.31 -6.19 -0.24
N ALA A 30 4.22 -6.44 0.50
CA ALA A 30 3.19 -7.40 0.13
C ALA A 30 2.17 -6.84 -0.87
N THR A 31 2.15 -5.52 -1.09
CA THR A 31 1.22 -4.85 -2.01
C THR A 31 1.93 -3.96 -3.03
N PRO A 32 2.90 -4.48 -3.79
CA PRO A 32 3.75 -3.66 -4.66
C PRO A 32 2.97 -2.92 -5.74
N LEU A 33 1.87 -3.49 -6.24
CA LEU A 33 1.04 -2.87 -7.28
C LEU A 33 0.26 -1.63 -6.77
N LEU A 34 0.03 -1.49 -5.46
CA LEU A 34 -0.54 -0.27 -4.85
C LEU A 34 0.46 0.88 -4.81
N ILE A 35 1.76 0.54 -4.78
CA ILE A 35 2.82 1.51 -4.62
C ILE A 35 3.27 2.04 -5.98
N ASN A 36 3.51 1.12 -6.92
CA ASN A 36 4.06 1.48 -8.21
C ASN A 36 3.65 0.45 -9.29
N PRO A 37 2.93 0.85 -10.34
CA PRO A 37 2.56 -0.04 -11.43
C PRO A 37 3.76 -0.71 -12.15
N ALA A 38 4.94 -0.11 -12.11
CA ALA A 38 6.15 -0.69 -12.68
C ALA A 38 6.64 -1.96 -11.96
N PHE A 39 6.07 -2.29 -10.80
CA PHE A 39 6.35 -3.54 -10.09
C PHE A 39 5.47 -4.71 -10.53
N THR A 40 4.56 -4.51 -11.48
CA THR A 40 3.75 -5.59 -12.07
C THR A 40 4.66 -6.60 -12.75
N GLY A 41 4.56 -7.87 -12.33
CA GLY A 41 5.41 -8.96 -12.86
C GLY A 41 6.88 -8.87 -12.47
N ASN A 42 7.26 -7.92 -11.62
CA ASN A 42 8.61 -7.82 -11.10
C ASN A 42 8.82 -8.85 -9.99
N ASN A 43 8.90 -10.13 -10.37
CA ASN A 43 9.12 -11.24 -9.46
C ASN A 43 9.90 -12.36 -10.18
N ASN A 44 10.52 -13.26 -9.40
CA ASN A 44 11.35 -14.35 -9.90
C ASN A 44 10.55 -15.65 -10.13
N GLY A 45 9.28 -15.57 -10.47
CA GLY A 45 8.45 -16.75 -10.67
C GLY A 45 7.52 -16.63 -11.86
N LEU A 46 6.70 -17.66 -12.06
CA LEU A 46 5.69 -17.69 -13.12
C LEU A 46 4.58 -16.65 -12.85
N PHE A 47 4.19 -16.53 -11.60
CA PHE A 47 3.25 -15.50 -11.14
C PHE A 47 3.47 -15.24 -9.64
N ARG A 48 3.01 -14.07 -9.19
CA ARG A 48 2.91 -13.72 -7.78
C ARG A 48 1.45 -13.51 -7.44
N ALA A 49 1.00 -14.09 -6.32
CA ALA A 49 -0.30 -13.81 -5.72
C ALA A 49 -0.07 -13.33 -4.30
N SER A 50 -0.74 -12.25 -3.90
CA SER A 50 -0.61 -11.67 -2.57
C SER A 50 -1.95 -11.36 -1.97
N ALA A 51 -2.06 -11.51 -0.66
CA ALA A 51 -3.21 -11.10 0.14
C ALA A 51 -2.72 -10.47 1.44
N ILE A 52 -3.40 -9.41 1.88
CA ILE A 52 -3.12 -8.75 3.14
C ILE A 52 -4.40 -8.30 3.80
N TYR A 53 -4.46 -8.43 5.10
CA TYR A 53 -5.51 -7.91 5.97
C TYR A 53 -4.91 -6.98 7.01
N ARG A 54 -5.50 -5.79 7.17
CA ARG A 54 -5.14 -4.78 8.17
C ARG A 54 -6.33 -4.49 9.06
N ASN A 55 -6.08 -4.38 10.36
CA ASN A 55 -7.02 -3.89 11.35
C ASN A 55 -6.35 -2.76 12.14
N GLN A 56 -6.88 -1.53 12.03
CA GLN A 56 -6.27 -0.34 12.62
C GLN A 56 -7.22 0.32 13.60
N TRP A 57 -6.65 0.87 14.70
CA TRP A 57 -7.34 1.65 15.74
C TRP A 57 -8.50 0.94 16.44
N ALA A 58 -8.45 -0.39 16.56
CA ALA A 58 -9.45 -1.18 17.26
C ALA A 58 -9.61 -0.81 18.75
N SER A 59 -8.62 -0.10 19.34
CA SER A 59 -8.65 0.38 20.74
C SER A 59 -9.23 1.76 20.89
N VAL A 60 -9.52 2.50 19.81
CA VAL A 60 -9.94 3.93 19.85
C VAL A 60 -11.40 4.08 19.45
N THR A 61 -11.83 3.42 18.39
CA THR A 61 -13.15 3.56 17.77
C THR A 61 -13.52 2.29 17.01
N VAL A 62 -14.57 2.33 16.19
CA VAL A 62 -14.84 1.27 15.22
C VAL A 62 -13.61 1.08 14.32
N PRO A 63 -13.01 -0.12 14.33
CA PRO A 63 -11.72 -0.33 13.68
C PRO A 63 -11.81 -0.15 12.17
N PHE A 64 -10.77 0.41 11.59
CA PHE A 64 -10.59 0.43 10.16
C PHE A 64 -10.10 -0.94 9.70
N LYS A 65 -10.79 -1.55 8.77
CA LYS A 65 -10.51 -2.89 8.25
C LYS A 65 -10.26 -2.83 6.77
N THR A 66 -9.06 -3.18 6.38
CA THR A 66 -8.64 -3.20 4.99
C THR A 66 -8.23 -4.60 4.58
N ILE A 67 -8.72 -5.05 3.45
CA ILE A 67 -8.24 -6.26 2.77
C ILE A 67 -7.78 -5.89 1.37
N ALA A 68 -6.63 -6.40 0.96
CA ALA A 68 -6.17 -6.28 -0.41
C ALA A 68 -5.69 -7.62 -0.93
N VAL A 69 -5.96 -7.88 -2.21
CA VAL A 69 -5.50 -9.06 -2.93
C VAL A 69 -4.95 -8.64 -4.28
N SER A 70 -3.90 -9.29 -4.74
CA SER A 70 -3.32 -9.04 -6.06
C SER A 70 -2.79 -10.32 -6.69
N ILE A 71 -2.75 -10.32 -8.01
CA ILE A 71 -2.07 -11.33 -8.81
C ILE A 71 -1.37 -10.62 -9.97
N ASP A 72 -0.14 -11.04 -10.26
CA ASP A 72 0.62 -10.52 -11.40
C ASP A 72 1.59 -11.55 -11.96
N ALA A 73 1.83 -11.47 -13.26
CA ALA A 73 2.66 -12.43 -13.98
C ALA A 73 3.36 -11.80 -15.20
N PRO A 74 4.60 -12.22 -15.51
CA PRO A 74 5.22 -11.98 -16.81
C PRO A 74 4.59 -12.90 -17.85
N LEU A 75 3.69 -12.38 -18.69
CA LEU A 75 2.91 -13.20 -19.63
C LEU A 75 3.52 -13.28 -21.02
N ILE A 76 4.13 -12.21 -21.52
CA ILE A 76 4.74 -12.18 -22.85
C ILE A 76 6.23 -11.97 -22.66
N GLN A 77 7.00 -13.02 -22.89
CA GLN A 77 8.46 -13.04 -22.74
C GLN A 77 9.15 -13.00 -24.09
N ASP A 78 10.45 -12.69 -24.10
CA ASP A 78 11.31 -12.67 -25.28
C ASP A 78 10.83 -11.72 -26.39
N ILE A 79 10.24 -10.57 -26.04
CA ILE A 79 9.82 -9.53 -27.01
C ILE A 79 11.04 -8.95 -27.72
N SER A 80 12.12 -8.76 -27.00
CA SER A 80 13.47 -8.45 -27.47
C SER A 80 14.40 -9.11 -26.45
N THR A 81 15.66 -9.25 -26.68
CA THR A 81 16.63 -9.96 -25.83
C THR A 81 16.26 -9.93 -24.32
N ASP A 82 15.48 -10.94 -23.86
CA ASP A 82 14.95 -11.14 -22.50
C ASP A 82 13.94 -10.07 -21.96
N ASP A 83 13.56 -9.09 -22.79
CA ASP A 83 12.53 -8.11 -22.41
C ASP A 83 11.16 -8.79 -22.31
N TYR A 84 10.32 -8.34 -21.39
CA TYR A 84 8.99 -8.95 -21.20
C TYR A 84 7.90 -7.93 -20.84
N LEU A 85 6.65 -8.30 -21.16
CA LEU A 85 5.44 -7.62 -20.68
C LEU A 85 4.80 -8.46 -19.59
N ALA A 86 4.44 -7.76 -18.53
CA ALA A 86 3.74 -8.32 -17.39
C ALA A 86 2.36 -7.68 -17.23
N PHE A 87 1.43 -8.47 -16.69
CA PHE A 87 0.07 -8.05 -16.40
C PHE A 87 -0.25 -8.37 -14.95
N GLY A 88 -1.11 -7.54 -14.36
CA GLY A 88 -1.54 -7.72 -12.99
C GLY A 88 -2.95 -7.22 -12.75
N ALA A 89 -3.56 -7.76 -11.72
CA ALA A 89 -4.84 -7.31 -11.18
C ALA A 89 -4.71 -7.15 -9.69
N GLN A 90 -5.36 -6.11 -9.14
CA GLN A 90 -5.39 -5.85 -7.72
C GLN A 90 -6.77 -5.36 -7.31
N PHE A 91 -7.22 -5.82 -6.15
CA PHE A 91 -8.47 -5.40 -5.52
C PHE A 91 -8.18 -5.05 -4.07
N TYR A 92 -8.79 -4.00 -3.57
CA TYR A 92 -8.85 -3.77 -2.15
C TYR A 92 -10.21 -3.25 -1.73
N ASN A 93 -10.55 -3.52 -0.48
CA ASN A 93 -11.75 -3.04 0.19
C ASN A 93 -11.34 -2.52 1.57
N ASP A 94 -11.66 -1.27 1.82
CA ASP A 94 -11.43 -0.60 3.09
C ASP A 94 -12.77 -0.19 3.69
N VAL A 95 -12.95 -0.46 4.99
CA VAL A 95 -14.16 -0.09 5.72
C VAL A 95 -13.75 0.69 6.96
N ALA A 96 -14.26 1.91 7.09
CA ALA A 96 -13.87 2.84 8.14
C ALA A 96 -15.07 3.43 8.89
N GLY A 97 -14.93 3.55 10.20
CA GLY A 97 -15.82 4.32 11.09
C GLY A 97 -17.24 3.79 11.24
N ASP A 98 -18.04 4.55 12.01
CA ASP A 98 -19.42 4.17 12.38
C ASP A 98 -20.37 4.15 11.18
N GLY A 99 -20.17 5.05 10.21
CA GLY A 99 -20.96 5.11 8.97
C GLY A 99 -20.61 4.01 7.97
N ASN A 100 -19.75 3.03 8.30
CA ASN A 100 -19.27 2.00 7.39
C ASN A 100 -18.83 2.60 6.03
N LEU A 101 -18.01 3.68 6.09
CA LEU A 101 -17.43 4.23 4.87
C LEU A 101 -16.60 3.13 4.19
N THR A 102 -17.14 2.60 3.11
CA THR A 102 -16.53 1.51 2.34
C THR A 102 -15.89 2.08 1.09
N ASN A 103 -14.63 1.75 0.85
CA ASN A 103 -13.87 2.08 -0.35
C ASN A 103 -13.45 0.79 -1.06
N PHE A 104 -14.14 0.42 -2.11
CA PHE A 104 -13.79 -0.70 -2.98
C PHE A 104 -13.08 -0.21 -4.22
N THR A 105 -11.93 -0.79 -4.53
CA THR A 105 -11.15 -0.44 -5.73
C THR A 105 -10.63 -1.70 -6.42
N GLY A 106 -10.82 -1.76 -7.74
CA GLY A 106 -10.24 -2.76 -8.61
C GLY A 106 -9.33 -2.11 -9.64
N LEU A 107 -8.12 -2.64 -9.82
CA LEU A 107 -7.05 -2.09 -10.64
C LEU A 107 -6.50 -3.17 -11.57
N LEU A 108 -6.30 -2.83 -12.83
CA LEU A 108 -5.59 -3.65 -13.82
C LEU A 108 -4.31 -2.94 -14.23
N SER A 109 -3.21 -3.66 -14.28
CA SER A 109 -1.89 -3.10 -14.56
C SER A 109 -1.17 -3.85 -15.67
N VAL A 110 -0.34 -3.10 -16.38
CA VAL A 110 0.60 -3.62 -17.38
C VAL A 110 1.95 -2.95 -17.16
N ALA A 111 3.03 -3.72 -17.26
CA ALA A 111 4.39 -3.20 -17.19
C ALA A 111 5.28 -3.83 -18.26
N TYR A 112 6.14 -3.02 -18.84
CA TYR A 112 7.21 -3.43 -19.74
C TYR A 112 8.54 -3.39 -18.99
N HIS A 113 9.26 -4.50 -19.04
CA HIS A 113 10.54 -4.68 -18.38
C HIS A 113 11.62 -4.84 -19.42
N LYS A 114 12.54 -3.87 -19.46
CA LYS A 114 13.65 -3.83 -20.40
C LYS A 114 14.96 -4.17 -19.71
N PHE A 115 15.62 -5.24 -20.16
CA PHE A 115 16.96 -5.55 -19.72
C PHE A 115 17.99 -4.64 -20.39
N LEU A 116 18.94 -4.14 -19.61
CA LEU A 116 19.96 -3.19 -20.09
C LEU A 116 21.36 -3.78 -19.93
N GLY A 117 22.16 -3.56 -20.99
CA GLY A 117 23.56 -4.00 -21.05
C GLY A 117 23.73 -5.48 -21.40
N ALA A 118 24.92 -5.87 -21.81
CA ALA A 118 25.23 -7.23 -22.22
C ALA A 118 25.16 -8.27 -21.08
N SER A 119 25.35 -7.80 -19.83
CA SER A 119 25.30 -8.68 -18.64
C SER A 119 23.89 -8.89 -18.08
N GLN A 120 22.88 -8.19 -18.63
CA GLN A 120 21.46 -8.30 -18.24
C GLN A 120 21.21 -8.19 -16.72
N ASN A 121 22.08 -7.47 -16.03
CA ASN A 121 22.02 -7.29 -14.57
C ASN A 121 21.28 -6.01 -14.18
N LYS A 122 20.73 -5.28 -15.15
CA LYS A 122 19.96 -4.06 -14.95
C LYS A 122 18.62 -4.20 -15.66
N VAL A 123 17.55 -3.76 -15.00
CA VAL A 123 16.20 -3.74 -15.56
C VAL A 123 15.59 -2.38 -15.36
N LEU A 124 15.12 -1.77 -16.44
CA LEU A 124 14.27 -0.59 -16.43
C LEU A 124 12.84 -1.04 -16.70
N SER A 125 11.95 -0.67 -15.82
CA SER A 125 10.54 -1.04 -15.92
C SER A 125 9.68 0.21 -15.99
N VAL A 126 8.67 0.18 -16.87
CA VAL A 126 7.65 1.22 -16.98
C VAL A 126 6.30 0.55 -16.87
N GLY A 127 5.44 1.05 -15.99
CA GLY A 127 4.13 0.48 -15.75
C GLY A 127 3.01 1.51 -15.84
N MET A 128 1.84 1.03 -16.23
CA MET A 128 0.58 1.75 -16.23
C MET A 128 -0.49 0.91 -15.56
N GLN A 129 -1.44 1.57 -14.92
CA GLN A 129 -2.54 0.91 -14.25
C GLN A 129 -3.78 1.77 -14.39
N ALA A 130 -4.91 1.12 -14.65
CA ALA A 130 -6.21 1.74 -14.69
C ALA A 130 -7.17 0.99 -13.77
N GLY A 131 -8.09 1.70 -13.16
CA GLY A 131 -9.02 1.09 -12.24
C GLY A 131 -10.33 1.83 -12.05
N TYR A 132 -11.18 1.16 -11.31
CA TYR A 132 -12.49 1.65 -10.90
C TYR A 132 -12.56 1.62 -9.38
N SER A 133 -12.95 2.75 -8.81
CA SER A 133 -13.17 2.92 -7.37
C SER A 133 -14.62 3.27 -7.10
N GLN A 134 -15.15 2.70 -6.03
CA GLN A 134 -16.48 2.99 -5.52
C GLN A 134 -16.39 3.24 -4.03
N LYS A 135 -16.85 4.41 -3.60
CA LYS A 135 -17.01 4.72 -2.18
C LYS A 135 -18.48 4.81 -1.83
N SER A 136 -18.86 4.27 -0.68
CA SER A 136 -20.21 4.35 -0.16
C SER A 136 -20.21 4.37 1.37
N PHE A 137 -21.23 4.95 1.96
CA PHE A 137 -21.44 4.93 3.39
C PHE A 137 -22.91 4.73 3.73
N ASP A 138 -23.17 4.28 4.95
CA ASP A 138 -24.51 4.03 5.48
C ASP A 138 -25.00 5.28 6.23
N LEU A 139 -25.86 6.04 5.58
CA LEU A 139 -26.38 7.29 6.13
C LEU A 139 -27.20 7.06 7.41
N SER A 140 -27.85 5.90 7.55
CA SER A 140 -28.66 5.58 8.73
C SER A 140 -27.87 5.42 10.02
N LYS A 141 -26.57 5.27 9.92
CA LYS A 141 -25.63 5.15 11.05
C LYS A 141 -24.94 6.45 11.42
N LEU A 142 -25.18 7.51 10.67
CA LEU A 142 -24.63 8.84 10.93
C LEU A 142 -25.62 9.69 11.71
N TYR A 143 -25.10 10.50 12.63
CA TYR A 143 -25.86 11.47 13.38
C TYR A 143 -25.36 12.87 13.07
N PHE A 144 -26.26 13.75 12.66
CA PHE A 144 -25.93 15.13 12.35
C PHE A 144 -26.26 16.04 13.55
N PRO A 145 -25.49 17.12 13.78
CA PRO A 145 -25.73 18.02 14.92
C PRO A 145 -27.12 18.64 14.93
N ASP A 146 -27.73 18.88 13.77
CA ASP A 146 -29.06 19.46 13.60
C ASP A 146 -30.20 18.48 13.90
N GLU A 147 -29.90 17.18 14.04
CA GLU A 147 -30.84 16.15 14.49
C GLU A 147 -31.04 16.12 16.01
N PHE A 148 -30.23 16.84 16.78
CA PHE A 148 -30.36 16.90 18.23
C PHE A 148 -31.42 17.94 18.62
N LEU A 149 -32.66 17.48 18.71
CA LEU A 149 -33.82 18.32 19.04
C LEU A 149 -34.47 17.86 20.37
N ASN A 150 -34.89 18.85 21.19
CA ASN A 150 -35.63 18.59 22.44
C ASN A 150 -34.93 17.60 23.42
N GLY A 151 -33.58 17.59 23.43
CA GLY A 151 -32.81 16.75 24.35
C GLY A 151 -32.53 15.32 23.84
N GLY A 152 -32.82 15.01 22.58
CA GLY A 152 -32.53 13.73 21.96
C GLY A 152 -32.22 13.83 20.48
N PHE A 153 -31.55 12.80 19.92
CA PHE A 153 -31.36 12.66 18.49
C PHE A 153 -32.63 12.13 17.81
N GLN A 154 -33.01 12.79 16.73
CA GLN A 154 -34.12 12.40 15.83
C GLN A 154 -33.55 12.05 14.47
N PRO A 155 -33.09 10.79 14.25
CA PRO A 155 -32.46 10.38 13.01
C PRO A 155 -33.36 10.62 11.78
N GLY A 156 -32.78 11.09 10.70
CA GLY A 156 -33.50 11.32 9.45
C GLY A 156 -34.11 12.72 9.32
N THR A 157 -33.91 13.62 10.28
CA THR A 157 -34.45 14.98 10.24
C THR A 157 -33.47 16.03 9.79
N SER A 158 -32.20 15.66 9.55
CA SER A 158 -31.18 16.60 9.12
C SER A 158 -31.49 17.23 7.76
N GLN A 159 -31.22 18.53 7.66
CA GLN A 159 -31.33 19.28 6.40
C GLN A 159 -30.22 18.95 5.41
N GLU A 160 -29.22 18.20 5.81
CA GLU A 160 -28.11 17.80 4.95
C GLU A 160 -28.44 16.58 4.05
N TYR A 161 -29.38 15.72 4.46
CA TYR A 161 -29.76 14.52 3.71
C TYR A 161 -30.04 14.73 2.21
N PRO A 162 -30.75 15.79 1.78
CA PRO A 162 -31.04 15.98 0.34
C PRO A 162 -29.80 16.32 -0.49
N PHE A 163 -28.70 16.71 0.13
CA PHE A 163 -27.46 17.14 -0.52
C PHE A 163 -26.37 16.08 -0.50
N LEU A 164 -26.57 14.97 0.18
CA LEU A 164 -25.60 13.89 0.35
C LEU A 164 -25.96 12.71 -0.55
N GLY A 165 -25.04 12.36 -1.45
CA GLY A 165 -25.07 11.07 -2.13
C GLY A 165 -24.44 10.01 -1.24
N THR A 166 -25.06 8.84 -1.15
CA THR A 166 -24.52 7.72 -0.33
C THR A 166 -23.48 6.88 -1.06
N LYS A 167 -23.29 7.15 -2.37
CA LYS A 167 -22.40 6.38 -3.23
C LYS A 167 -21.79 7.26 -4.30
N ILE A 168 -20.48 7.12 -4.49
CA ILE A 168 -19.73 7.75 -5.58
C ILE A 168 -18.86 6.70 -6.27
N SER A 169 -18.57 6.93 -7.55
CA SER A 169 -17.72 6.05 -8.34
C SER A 169 -16.89 6.88 -9.30
N TYR A 170 -15.64 6.46 -9.48
CA TYR A 170 -14.73 7.12 -10.40
C TYR A 170 -13.70 6.14 -10.98
N TYR A 171 -13.10 6.54 -12.09
CA TYR A 171 -11.97 5.83 -12.68
C TYR A 171 -10.67 6.49 -12.25
N THR A 172 -9.64 5.68 -12.04
CA THR A 172 -8.30 6.16 -11.72
C THR A 172 -7.27 5.62 -12.72
N VAL A 173 -6.25 6.42 -12.99
CA VAL A 173 -5.12 6.06 -13.84
C VAL A 173 -3.84 6.33 -13.07
N ASN A 174 -2.96 5.34 -13.06
CA ASN A 174 -1.68 5.37 -12.35
C ASN A 174 -0.55 5.03 -13.32
N THR A 175 0.64 5.54 -13.04
CA THR A 175 1.85 5.22 -13.81
C THR A 175 3.05 5.13 -12.89
N GLY A 176 4.11 4.50 -13.39
CA GLY A 176 5.34 4.42 -12.63
C GLY A 176 6.52 3.92 -13.45
N ILE A 177 7.68 4.16 -12.89
CA ILE A 177 8.96 3.73 -13.44
C ILE A 177 9.76 3.11 -12.30
N SER A 178 10.50 2.04 -12.59
CA SER A 178 11.45 1.47 -11.66
C SER A 178 12.74 1.04 -12.36
N PHE A 179 13.82 1.09 -11.62
CA PHE A 179 15.13 0.65 -12.05
C PHE A 179 15.70 -0.30 -11.02
N SER A 180 16.03 -1.51 -11.45
CA SER A 180 16.65 -2.54 -10.63
C SER A 180 18.05 -2.85 -11.17
N HIS A 181 19.02 -3.00 -10.26
CA HIS A 181 20.38 -3.34 -10.60
C HIS A 181 20.96 -4.37 -9.63
N ARG A 182 21.42 -5.46 -10.18
CA ARG A 182 22.22 -6.46 -9.46
C ARG A 182 23.71 -6.15 -9.66
N THR A 183 24.30 -5.48 -8.68
CA THR A 183 25.69 -5.03 -8.74
C THR A 183 26.66 -6.21 -8.55
N SER A 184 26.29 -7.18 -7.72
CA SER A 184 27.05 -8.40 -7.46
C SER A 184 26.10 -9.54 -7.05
N ASP A 185 26.63 -10.74 -6.87
CA ASP A 185 25.84 -11.88 -6.38
C ASP A 185 25.32 -11.68 -4.96
N ARG A 186 25.90 -10.73 -4.22
CA ARG A 186 25.54 -10.43 -2.82
C ARG A 186 24.80 -9.12 -2.65
N PHE A 187 24.69 -8.28 -3.70
CA PHE A 187 24.07 -6.98 -3.57
C PHE A 187 23.25 -6.61 -4.80
N SER A 188 21.99 -6.29 -4.57
CA SER A 188 21.09 -5.70 -5.56
C SER A 188 20.28 -4.58 -4.93
N TYR A 189 19.81 -3.64 -5.75
CA TYR A 189 18.92 -2.58 -5.33
C TYR A 189 17.88 -2.25 -6.38
N THR A 190 16.78 -1.69 -5.94
CA THR A 190 15.68 -1.20 -6.78
C THR A 190 15.30 0.21 -6.34
N LEU A 191 15.12 1.07 -7.31
CA LEU A 191 14.59 2.41 -7.16
C LEU A 191 13.30 2.50 -7.95
N GLY A 192 12.32 3.23 -7.45
CA GLY A 192 11.07 3.42 -8.15
C GLY A 192 10.45 4.78 -7.85
N VAL A 193 9.72 5.29 -8.83
CA VAL A 193 8.85 6.45 -8.69
C VAL A 193 7.50 6.13 -9.33
N GLY A 194 6.43 6.55 -8.68
CA GLY A 194 5.07 6.35 -9.16
C GLY A 194 4.24 7.61 -8.99
N ALA A 195 3.23 7.72 -9.84
CA ALA A 195 2.19 8.73 -9.75
C ALA A 195 0.83 8.06 -9.88
N ASN A 196 0.03 8.14 -8.84
CA ASN A 196 -1.31 7.59 -8.79
C ASN A 196 -2.34 8.71 -8.91
N ASN A 197 -3.53 8.36 -9.41
CA ASN A 197 -4.62 9.32 -9.64
C ASN A 197 -4.21 10.49 -10.56
N ILE A 198 -3.47 10.20 -11.63
CA ILE A 198 -2.97 11.25 -12.56
C ILE A 198 -4.10 11.98 -13.28
N ASN A 199 -5.25 11.34 -13.41
CA ASN A 199 -6.46 11.92 -13.98
C ASN A 199 -7.27 12.77 -12.98
N GLN A 200 -6.84 12.84 -11.70
CA GLN A 200 -7.46 13.61 -10.62
C GLN A 200 -8.99 13.49 -10.61
N PRO A 201 -9.54 12.27 -10.45
CA PRO A 201 -10.99 12.08 -10.54
C PRO A 201 -11.70 12.90 -9.47
N GLN A 202 -12.93 13.32 -9.78
CA GLN A 202 -13.76 13.99 -8.79
C GLN A 202 -14.24 13.01 -7.72
N GLU A 203 -14.02 13.37 -6.47
CA GLU A 203 -14.43 12.60 -5.31
C GLU A 203 -15.24 13.50 -4.37
N SER A 204 -16.57 13.51 -4.52
CA SER A 204 -17.45 14.26 -3.64
C SER A 204 -18.77 13.53 -3.45
N PHE A 205 -19.17 13.36 -2.20
CA PHE A 205 -20.52 12.90 -1.83
C PHE A 205 -21.56 14.03 -1.89
N ILE A 206 -21.13 15.28 -2.06
CA ILE A 206 -22.02 16.42 -2.14
C ILE A 206 -22.53 16.55 -3.56
N THR A 207 -23.85 16.49 -3.72
CA THR A 207 -24.53 16.54 -5.02
C THR A 207 -24.63 17.96 -5.62
N LYS A 208 -24.24 18.99 -4.88
CA LYS A 208 -24.19 20.36 -5.38
C LYS A 208 -23.13 20.53 -6.46
N LYS A 209 -23.54 21.06 -7.60
CA LYS A 209 -22.81 21.19 -8.87
C LYS A 209 -21.50 22.01 -8.84
N ASN A 210 -21.12 22.62 -7.71
CA ASN A 210 -19.96 23.51 -7.57
C ASN A 210 -18.90 23.03 -6.57
N SER A 211 -18.96 21.80 -6.08
CA SER A 211 -17.90 21.24 -5.25
C SER A 211 -16.94 20.42 -6.11
N GLU A 212 -16.07 21.09 -6.84
CA GLU A 212 -14.97 20.47 -7.58
C GLU A 212 -13.84 20.03 -6.62
N VAL A 213 -14.12 19.06 -5.78
CA VAL A 213 -13.08 18.43 -4.96
C VAL A 213 -12.53 17.23 -5.71
N GLY A 214 -11.43 17.44 -6.42
CA GLY A 214 -10.71 16.38 -7.09
C GLY A 214 -9.84 15.60 -6.10
N LEU A 215 -9.76 14.28 -6.29
CA LEU A 215 -8.78 13.45 -5.60
C LEU A 215 -7.38 13.85 -6.08
N GLY A 216 -6.55 14.34 -5.15
CA GLY A 216 -5.19 14.78 -5.47
C GLY A 216 -4.32 13.64 -6.00
N MET A 217 -3.39 13.97 -6.91
CA MET A 217 -2.36 13.01 -7.32
C MET A 217 -1.54 12.57 -6.10
N ARG A 218 -1.24 11.27 -6.01
CA ARG A 218 -0.31 10.72 -5.05
C ARG A 218 0.99 10.35 -5.73
N PHE A 219 2.07 10.97 -5.27
CA PHE A 219 3.43 10.64 -5.69
C PHE A 219 4.04 9.65 -4.73
N THR A 220 4.75 8.66 -5.26
CA THR A 220 5.45 7.65 -4.48
C THR A 220 6.90 7.57 -4.93
N GLY A 221 7.81 7.41 -3.96
CA GLY A 221 9.22 7.14 -4.18
C GLY A 221 9.61 5.90 -3.40
N GLN A 222 10.30 4.94 -4.03
CA GLN A 222 10.67 3.70 -3.40
C GLN A 222 12.16 3.42 -3.56
N PHE A 223 12.75 2.93 -2.48
CA PHE A 223 14.07 2.34 -2.47
C PHE A 223 14.01 1.01 -1.74
N GLY A 224 14.66 0.00 -2.28
CA GLY A 224 14.89 -1.25 -1.60
C GLY A 224 16.21 -1.86 -2.05
N ALA A 225 16.88 -2.55 -1.14
CA ALA A 225 18.08 -3.29 -1.48
C ALA A 225 18.08 -4.65 -0.80
N ILE A 226 18.86 -5.58 -1.36
CA ILE A 226 19.17 -6.86 -0.76
C ILE A 226 20.67 -6.94 -0.65
N TRP A 227 21.13 -7.13 0.58
CA TRP A 227 22.52 -7.31 0.89
C TRP A 227 22.74 -8.62 1.62
N GLN A 228 23.37 -9.57 0.94
CA GLN A 228 23.79 -10.85 1.51
C GLN A 228 25.07 -10.62 2.34
N VAL A 229 24.93 -10.54 3.65
CA VAL A 229 26.05 -10.24 4.56
C VAL A 229 26.92 -11.48 4.84
N GLY A 230 26.37 -12.67 4.62
CA GLY A 230 27.04 -13.95 4.80
C GLY A 230 26.26 -15.05 4.08
N GLU A 231 26.57 -16.30 4.36
CA GLU A 231 25.86 -17.43 3.75
C GLU A 231 24.42 -17.57 4.26
N LYS A 232 24.16 -17.18 5.51
CA LYS A 232 22.88 -17.39 6.19
C LYS A 232 22.10 -16.11 6.49
N PHE A 233 22.70 -14.94 6.30
CA PHE A 233 22.07 -13.68 6.68
C PHE A 233 21.99 -12.72 5.51
N SER A 234 20.83 -12.09 5.34
CA SER A 234 20.67 -10.96 4.44
C SER A 234 19.92 -9.80 5.12
N LEU A 235 20.30 -8.61 4.72
CA LEU A 235 19.67 -7.36 5.11
C LEU A 235 18.87 -6.84 3.92
N ARG A 236 17.70 -6.29 4.19
CA ARG A 236 16.84 -5.70 3.17
C ARG A 236 16.37 -4.31 3.59
N PRO A 237 17.29 -3.31 3.52
CA PRO A 237 16.92 -1.94 3.79
C PRO A 237 15.89 -1.46 2.77
N THR A 238 14.87 -0.75 3.25
CA THR A 238 13.77 -0.27 2.43
C THR A 238 13.37 1.12 2.88
N ALA A 239 13.03 1.98 1.93
CA ALA A 239 12.44 3.28 2.17
C ALA A 239 11.27 3.51 1.23
N LEU A 240 10.20 4.09 1.75
CA LEU A 240 9.01 4.49 1.02
C LEU A 240 8.71 5.95 1.35
N PHE A 241 8.52 6.74 0.32
CA PHE A 241 8.00 8.09 0.36
C PHE A 241 6.65 8.14 -0.34
N GLN A 242 5.66 8.74 0.28
CA GLN A 242 4.36 8.99 -0.33
C GLN A 242 3.92 10.40 0.00
N SER A 243 3.37 11.10 -1.00
CA SER A 243 2.81 12.44 -0.81
C SER A 243 1.54 12.59 -1.63
N GLN A 244 0.45 12.99 -0.97
CA GLN A 244 -0.84 13.25 -1.60
C GLN A 244 -1.45 14.51 -0.97
N SER A 245 -1.70 15.51 -1.78
CA SER A 245 -2.17 16.82 -1.32
C SER A 245 -1.26 17.41 -0.23
N THR A 246 -1.73 17.53 1.00
CA THR A 246 -0.95 18.04 2.15
C THR A 246 -0.38 16.92 3.03
N ALA A 247 -0.76 15.67 2.78
CA ALA A 247 -0.30 14.52 3.54
C ALA A 247 0.99 13.96 2.95
N THR A 248 1.98 13.74 3.81
CA THR A 248 3.25 13.13 3.45
C THR A 248 3.55 12.01 4.43
N GLU A 249 3.96 10.87 3.90
CA GLU A 249 4.39 9.72 4.67
C GLU A 249 5.80 9.30 4.24
N ILE A 250 6.67 9.07 5.20
CA ILE A 250 8.01 8.54 4.98
C ILE A 250 8.19 7.35 5.90
N VAL A 251 8.47 6.18 5.31
CA VAL A 251 8.78 4.96 6.05
C VAL A 251 10.17 4.51 5.69
N VAL A 252 11.00 4.26 6.69
CA VAL A 252 12.33 3.72 6.51
C VAL A 252 12.55 2.55 7.46
N GLY A 253 13.26 1.55 7.02
CA GLY A 253 13.53 0.39 7.86
C GLY A 253 14.38 -0.68 7.19
N ASN A 254 14.47 -1.79 7.87
CA ASN A 254 15.24 -2.93 7.40
C ASN A 254 14.58 -4.24 7.83
N GLU A 255 14.66 -5.25 6.97
CA GLU A 255 14.37 -6.64 7.33
C GLU A 255 15.66 -7.45 7.44
N PHE A 256 15.78 -8.18 8.52
CA PHE A 256 16.82 -9.17 8.77
C PHE A 256 16.27 -10.53 8.36
N HIS A 257 16.93 -11.18 7.43
CA HIS A 257 16.57 -12.53 6.99
C HIS A 257 17.61 -13.52 7.45
N MET A 258 17.17 -14.57 8.13
CA MET A 258 17.98 -15.73 8.47
C MET A 258 17.60 -16.87 7.53
N ILE A 259 18.48 -17.19 6.58
CA ILE A 259 18.29 -18.23 5.59
C ILE A 259 18.51 -19.60 6.24
N MET A 260 17.55 -20.51 6.08
CA MET A 260 17.59 -21.88 6.56
C MET A 260 17.77 -22.83 5.38
N GLY A 261 18.79 -23.67 5.40
CA GLY A 261 19.12 -24.61 4.34
C GLY A 261 20.31 -24.19 3.47
N ASN A 262 20.61 -24.95 2.43
CA ASN A 262 21.75 -24.68 1.57
C ASN A 262 21.40 -23.61 0.53
N PRO A 263 22.08 -22.45 0.53
CA PRO A 263 21.78 -21.35 -0.38
C PRO A 263 22.07 -21.66 -1.87
N GLU A 264 22.82 -22.72 -2.14
CA GLU A 264 23.26 -23.05 -3.51
C GLU A 264 22.12 -23.50 -4.46
N PHE A 265 21.00 -23.93 -3.91
CA PHE A 265 19.92 -24.55 -4.71
C PHE A 265 18.71 -23.65 -4.98
N HIS A 266 18.73 -22.34 -4.66
CA HIS A 266 17.40 -21.78 -4.56
C HIS A 266 17.14 -20.34 -4.87
N SER A 267 16.32 -20.11 -5.85
CA SER A 267 15.43 -18.97 -5.99
C SER A 267 14.43 -18.80 -4.81
N ILE A 268 14.22 -19.83 -3.98
CA ILE A 268 13.22 -19.87 -2.90
C ILE A 268 13.83 -20.47 -1.63
N ALA A 269 14.74 -19.74 -1.03
CA ALA A 269 15.32 -20.15 0.25
C ALA A 269 14.25 -20.08 1.36
N LYS A 270 14.24 -21.09 2.23
CA LYS A 270 13.52 -21.01 3.50
C LYS A 270 14.21 -19.98 4.37
N ALA A 271 13.46 -19.04 4.91
CA ALA A 271 14.02 -18.02 5.78
C ALA A 271 13.02 -17.61 6.86
N LEU A 272 13.55 -17.22 8.01
CA LEU A 272 12.83 -16.39 8.98
C LEU A 272 13.21 -14.94 8.74
N PHE A 273 12.28 -14.03 8.91
CA PHE A 273 12.58 -12.62 8.83
C PHE A 273 11.99 -11.83 9.98
N LEU A 274 12.74 -10.80 10.38
CA LEU A 274 12.32 -9.78 11.35
C LEU A 274 12.56 -8.42 10.73
N GLY A 275 11.52 -7.62 10.61
CA GLY A 275 11.59 -6.25 10.09
C GLY A 275 11.34 -5.23 11.19
N THR A 276 12.08 -4.14 11.13
CA THR A 276 11.88 -2.96 11.95
C THR A 276 11.87 -1.74 11.07
N TYR A 277 10.79 -0.95 11.18
CA TYR A 277 10.61 0.26 10.38
C TYR A 277 10.16 1.40 11.28
N TYR A 278 10.38 2.59 10.81
CA TYR A 278 9.89 3.80 11.44
C TYR A 278 9.13 4.63 10.41
N ARG A 279 7.87 4.90 10.68
CA ARG A 279 7.07 5.87 9.96
C ARG A 279 7.24 7.20 10.66
N LEU A 280 7.86 8.15 9.97
CA LEU A 280 8.22 9.45 10.55
C LEU A 280 6.99 10.12 11.15
N ASP A 281 7.15 10.63 12.37
CA ASP A 281 6.16 11.35 13.17
C ASP A 281 4.86 10.59 13.44
N ASP A 282 4.82 9.26 13.19
CA ASP A 282 3.62 8.46 13.39
C ASP A 282 3.86 7.20 14.22
N ALA A 283 4.61 6.20 13.76
CA ALA A 283 4.67 4.90 14.40
C ALA A 283 6.00 4.17 14.22
N ALA A 284 6.37 3.36 15.20
CA ALA A 284 7.35 2.29 15.06
C ALA A 284 6.64 1.01 14.59
N LEU A 285 7.18 0.35 13.58
CA LEU A 285 6.57 -0.77 12.89
C LEU A 285 7.45 -2.01 13.03
N PHE A 286 6.86 -3.12 13.39
CA PHE A 286 7.54 -4.39 13.56
C PHE A 286 6.90 -5.43 12.67
N THR A 287 7.70 -6.16 11.91
CA THR A 287 7.23 -7.27 11.08
C THR A 287 7.97 -8.54 11.43
N PHE A 288 7.28 -9.66 11.41
CA PHE A 288 7.86 -10.98 11.59
C PHE A 288 7.21 -11.95 10.61
N GLY A 289 7.98 -12.92 10.13
CA GLY A 289 7.39 -13.93 9.26
C GLY A 289 8.38 -14.98 8.76
N ILE A 290 7.87 -15.79 7.86
CA ILE A 290 8.60 -16.93 7.29
C ILE A 290 8.49 -16.90 5.77
N ASP A 291 9.58 -17.26 5.12
CA ASP A 291 9.65 -17.60 3.70
C ASP A 291 9.79 -19.12 3.58
N PHE A 292 8.89 -19.77 2.86
CA PHE A 292 8.90 -21.22 2.68
C PHE A 292 8.34 -21.60 1.30
N ASN A 293 9.15 -22.27 0.48
CA ASN A 293 8.75 -22.81 -0.83
C ASN A 293 7.93 -21.84 -1.71
N GLY A 294 8.42 -20.59 -1.85
CA GLY A 294 7.73 -19.55 -2.61
C GLY A 294 6.62 -18.82 -1.86
N THR A 295 6.19 -19.34 -0.73
CA THR A 295 5.21 -18.67 0.14
C THR A 295 5.93 -17.83 1.18
N ARG A 296 5.51 -16.58 1.31
CA ARG A 296 5.88 -15.68 2.40
C ARG A 296 4.65 -15.42 3.26
N LEU A 297 4.77 -15.69 4.54
CA LEU A 297 3.75 -15.34 5.53
C LEU A 297 4.34 -14.31 6.47
N GLY A 298 3.63 -13.21 6.68
CA GLY A 298 4.07 -12.11 7.53
C GLY A 298 2.97 -11.63 8.45
N VAL A 299 3.38 -11.19 9.63
CA VAL A 299 2.54 -10.44 10.56
C VAL A 299 3.25 -9.15 10.89
N SER A 300 2.51 -8.06 11.11
CA SER A 300 3.08 -6.81 11.57
C SER A 300 2.23 -6.16 12.64
N TYR A 301 2.89 -5.34 13.42
CA TYR A 301 2.28 -4.53 14.45
C TYR A 301 2.85 -3.11 14.43
N ASP A 302 1.93 -2.12 14.44
CA ASP A 302 2.26 -0.70 14.50
C ASP A 302 2.13 -0.21 15.93
N TYR A 303 3.18 0.38 16.46
CA TYR A 303 3.18 1.06 17.75
C TYR A 303 3.17 2.57 17.53
N ASN A 304 2.06 3.24 17.83
CA ASN A 304 1.91 4.68 17.67
C ASN A 304 2.86 5.45 18.58
N THR A 305 3.67 6.31 17.98
CA THR A 305 4.58 7.24 18.68
C THR A 305 4.11 8.68 18.60
N SER A 306 3.14 8.95 17.72
CA SER A 306 2.55 10.26 17.46
C SER A 306 1.62 10.74 18.61
N LYS A 307 1.01 11.91 18.43
CA LYS A 307 0.01 12.45 19.35
C LYS A 307 -1.19 11.52 19.59
N LEU A 308 -1.46 10.60 18.67
CA LEU A 308 -2.47 9.55 18.81
C LEU A 308 -2.12 8.51 19.87
N LYS A 309 -0.87 8.46 20.36
CA LYS A 309 -0.43 7.52 21.41
C LYS A 309 -1.29 7.61 22.66
N SER A 310 -1.68 8.80 23.08
CA SER A 310 -2.51 8.99 24.28
C SER A 310 -3.94 8.46 24.12
N ALA A 311 -4.52 8.55 22.92
CA ALA A 311 -5.86 8.06 22.63
C ALA A 311 -5.87 6.55 22.33
N SER A 312 -4.83 6.03 21.72
CA SER A 312 -4.73 4.62 21.29
C SER A 312 -4.01 3.71 22.31
N ASN A 313 -3.51 4.27 23.43
CA ASN A 313 -2.59 3.57 24.34
C ASN A 313 -1.38 2.93 23.61
N GLY A 314 -0.93 3.57 22.53
CA GLY A 314 0.15 3.06 21.68
C GLY A 314 -0.28 2.02 20.65
N ASN A 315 -1.52 1.52 20.67
CA ASN A 315 -1.99 0.51 19.71
C ASN A 315 -2.33 1.18 18.37
N GLY A 316 -1.55 0.91 17.33
CA GLY A 316 -1.74 1.44 15.98
C GLY A 316 -2.56 0.51 15.11
N GLY A 317 -1.91 -0.52 14.59
CA GLY A 317 -2.53 -1.46 13.67
C GLY A 317 -1.87 -2.85 13.72
N PHE A 318 -2.61 -3.83 13.25
CA PHE A 318 -2.15 -5.20 13.09
C PHE A 318 -2.41 -5.65 11.64
N GLU A 319 -1.43 -6.32 11.04
CA GLU A 319 -1.58 -6.86 9.69
C GLU A 319 -1.15 -8.32 9.62
N ILE A 320 -1.81 -9.05 8.73
CA ILE A 320 -1.40 -10.39 8.30
C ILE A 320 -1.29 -10.38 6.79
N SER A 321 -0.20 -10.89 6.27
CA SER A 321 0.03 -11.00 4.83
C SER A 321 0.43 -12.41 4.42
N ALA A 322 0.03 -12.77 3.21
CA ALA A 322 0.49 -13.97 2.52
C ALA A 322 0.85 -13.60 1.09
N THR A 323 2.05 -13.97 0.64
CA THR A 323 2.49 -13.81 -0.74
C THR A 323 3.01 -15.14 -1.25
N PHE A 324 2.51 -15.58 -2.38
CA PHE A 324 2.99 -16.76 -3.07
C PHE A 324 3.60 -16.39 -4.40
N ILE A 325 4.82 -16.82 -4.65
CA ILE A 325 5.51 -16.72 -5.94
C ILE A 325 5.69 -18.13 -6.47
N ALA A 326 4.99 -18.46 -7.55
CA ALA A 326 5.08 -19.78 -8.18
C ALA A 326 6.48 -19.97 -8.76
N PRO A 327 7.21 -21.03 -8.38
CA PRO A 327 8.54 -21.30 -8.94
C PRO A 327 8.49 -21.48 -10.45
N ASN A 328 9.45 -20.88 -11.16
CA ASN A 328 9.60 -21.11 -12.59
C ASN A 328 10.53 -22.30 -12.82
N PRO A 329 10.06 -23.44 -13.32
CA PRO A 329 10.91 -24.60 -13.57
C PRO A 329 11.98 -24.35 -14.63
N LEU A 330 11.81 -23.36 -15.51
CA LEU A 330 12.78 -22.99 -16.54
C LEU A 330 13.99 -22.21 -15.99
N ASP A 331 13.85 -21.55 -14.84
CA ASP A 331 14.96 -20.83 -14.19
C ASP A 331 16.06 -21.76 -13.72
N PHE A 332 15.76 -23.03 -13.48
CA PHE A 332 16.75 -24.08 -13.22
C PHE A 332 17.67 -24.33 -14.43
N ALA A 333 17.15 -24.13 -15.64
CA ALA A 333 17.91 -24.37 -16.87
C ALA A 333 18.69 -23.12 -17.33
N ARG A 334 18.20 -21.91 -17.07
CA ARG A 334 18.74 -20.68 -17.64
C ARG A 334 19.67 -19.88 -16.72
N ARG A 335 19.75 -20.16 -15.42
CA ARG A 335 20.49 -19.36 -14.42
C ARG A 335 20.16 -17.85 -14.46
N LEU A 336 19.02 -17.49 -15.00
CA LEU A 336 18.54 -16.12 -15.04
C LEU A 336 18.07 -15.75 -13.64
N VAL A 337 18.96 -15.19 -12.87
CA VAL A 337 18.60 -14.59 -11.58
C VAL A 337 18.19 -13.15 -11.89
N TYR A 338 16.89 -12.92 -11.97
CA TYR A 338 16.37 -11.57 -12.09
C TYR A 338 16.91 -10.71 -10.95
N PRO A 339 17.42 -9.51 -11.22
CA PRO A 339 17.96 -8.62 -10.19
C PRO A 339 16.88 -8.11 -9.22
N CYS A 340 15.63 -8.41 -9.52
CA CYS A 340 14.48 -7.94 -8.78
C CYS A 340 14.16 -8.90 -7.66
N ALA A 341 14.62 -8.59 -6.51
CA ALA A 341 14.18 -9.26 -5.33
C ALA A 341 12.90 -8.60 -4.84
N ARG A 342 11.97 -9.43 -4.48
CA ARG A 342 10.75 -9.13 -3.75
C ARG A 342 10.63 -7.70 -3.20
N PHE A 343 9.98 -6.85 -3.92
CA PHE A 343 9.18 -5.76 -3.39
C PHE A 343 7.80 -6.29 -3.14
#